data_3b3eeccc99c3e950e38b8aa869fceb70
#
_entry.id   3b3eeccc99c3e950e38b8aa869fceb70
#
_cell.length_a   1.000
_cell.length_b   1.000
_cell.length_c   1.000
_cell.angle_alpha   90.00
_cell.angle_beta   90.00
_cell.angle_gamma   90.00
#
_symmetry.space_group_name_H-M   'P 1'
#
loop_
_entity.id
_entity.type
_entity.pdbx_description
1 polymer ?
#
loop_
_entity_poly.entity_id
_entity_poly.type
_entity_poly.pdbx_seq_one_letter_code
_entity_poly.pdbx_strand_id
1 'polypeptide(L)'
;MSEEFNLCAENLLESIQKDPAFVDRTLLSMRALVKIYFRMAQKVYDDRSIKEIRTDIYFKGTNLADHTLQCSSLIRKFSEPHLREGMTILIHSYSRVVLDVLHNACERGLRLKVITTESQPSHTSKQVAAECEKMGIECQEIYDTAVAVSMPLIDCVCIGCEAVLANGGIINKIGTYGISLIASHF
;
A
#
# COMPACT_ATOMS: atom_id res chain seq x y z
N MET A 1 27.31 8.79 -18.13
CA MET A 1 26.94 8.31 -16.76
C MET A 1 25.48 8.57 -16.40
N SER A 2 24.98 9.81 -16.45
CA SER A 2 23.56 10.10 -16.13
C SER A 2 22.57 9.39 -17.08
N GLU A 3 22.87 9.33 -18.36
CA GLU A 3 22.03 8.65 -19.38
C GLU A 3 22.04 7.13 -19.21
N GLU A 4 23.18 6.53 -18.96
CA GLU A 4 23.31 5.10 -18.73
C GLU A 4 22.57 4.64 -17.46
N PHE A 5 22.61 5.47 -16.40
CA PHE A 5 21.83 5.20 -15.19
C PHE A 5 20.32 5.26 -15.41
N ASN A 6 19.87 6.24 -16.17
CA ASN A 6 18.46 6.35 -16.52
C ASN A 6 18.03 5.15 -17.39
N LEU A 7 18.85 4.74 -18.33
CA LEU A 7 18.61 3.56 -19.17
C LEU A 7 18.56 2.27 -18.32
N CYS A 8 19.45 2.12 -17.34
CA CYS A 8 19.41 0.99 -16.40
C CYS A 8 18.11 0.97 -15.57
N ALA A 9 17.66 2.15 -15.12
CA ALA A 9 16.41 2.27 -14.38
C ALA A 9 15.19 1.91 -15.23
N GLU A 10 15.16 2.35 -16.48
CA GLU A 10 14.11 2.02 -17.45
C GLU A 10 14.09 0.53 -17.78
N ASN A 11 15.25 -0.06 -18.07
CA ASN A 11 15.38 -1.49 -18.32
C ASN A 11 14.92 -2.35 -17.13
N LEU A 12 15.24 -1.94 -15.90
CA LEU A 12 14.77 -2.61 -14.69
C LEU A 12 13.24 -2.52 -14.57
N LEU A 13 12.66 -1.35 -14.81
CA LEU A 13 11.21 -1.13 -14.77
C LEU A 13 10.49 -1.93 -15.84
N GLU A 14 11.05 -2.01 -17.06
CA GLU A 14 10.51 -2.84 -18.11
C GLU A 14 10.56 -4.34 -17.77
N SER A 15 11.66 -4.80 -17.17
CA SER A 15 11.80 -6.18 -16.73
C SER A 15 10.76 -6.55 -15.67
N ILE A 16 10.56 -5.67 -14.69
CA ILE A 16 9.51 -5.83 -13.65
C ILE A 16 8.12 -5.85 -14.29
N GLN A 17 7.88 -5.02 -15.29
CA GLN A 17 6.58 -4.90 -15.96
C GLN A 17 6.24 -6.15 -16.78
N LYS A 18 7.26 -6.85 -17.29
CA LYS A 18 7.13 -8.09 -18.07
C LYS A 18 7.04 -9.34 -17.19
N ASP A 19 7.33 -9.23 -15.90
CA ASP A 19 7.28 -10.36 -14.97
C ASP A 19 5.81 -10.70 -14.64
N PRO A 20 5.37 -11.96 -14.88
CA PRO A 20 4.01 -12.41 -14.59
C PRO A 20 3.57 -12.18 -13.14
N ALA A 21 4.50 -12.15 -12.19
CA ALA A 21 4.23 -11.87 -10.79
C ALA A 21 3.69 -10.45 -10.53
N PHE A 22 3.86 -9.53 -11.50
CA PHE A 22 3.48 -8.12 -11.37
C PHE A 22 2.44 -7.65 -12.41
N VAL A 23 1.97 -8.52 -13.30
CA VAL A 23 1.06 -8.17 -14.43
C VAL A 23 -0.20 -7.44 -13.97
N ASP A 24 -0.77 -7.80 -12.82
CA ASP A 24 -2.00 -7.19 -12.28
C ASP A 24 -1.75 -6.15 -11.18
N ARG A 25 -0.49 -5.72 -10.98
CA ARG A 25 -0.16 -4.77 -9.93
C ARG A 25 0.12 -3.38 -10.49
N THR A 26 -0.35 -2.37 -9.79
CA THR A 26 0.03 -0.99 -10.09
C THR A 26 1.52 -0.82 -9.82
N LEU A 27 2.30 -0.59 -10.88
CA LEU A 27 3.75 -0.40 -10.78
C LEU A 27 4.14 1.01 -10.31
N LEU A 28 3.18 1.83 -9.90
CA LEU A 28 3.42 3.22 -9.55
C LEU A 28 4.38 3.37 -8.36
N SER A 29 4.13 2.63 -7.28
CA SER A 29 4.98 2.61 -6.09
C SER A 29 6.36 2.01 -6.39
N MET A 30 6.42 0.95 -7.19
CA MET A 30 7.70 0.36 -7.63
C MET A 30 8.51 1.34 -8.50
N ARG A 31 7.86 2.01 -9.45
CA ARG A 31 8.49 3.06 -10.27
C ARG A 31 9.04 4.20 -9.41
N ALA A 32 8.27 4.64 -8.41
CA ALA A 32 8.72 5.67 -7.49
C ALA A 32 9.95 5.22 -6.69
N LEU A 33 9.93 4.01 -6.15
CA LEU A 33 11.03 3.43 -5.39
C LEU A 33 12.33 3.31 -6.22
N VAL A 34 12.21 2.77 -7.44
CA VAL A 34 13.34 2.68 -8.38
C VAL A 34 13.90 4.07 -8.68
N LYS A 35 13.06 5.07 -8.99
CA LYS A 35 13.50 6.44 -9.25
C LYS A 35 14.19 7.07 -8.03
N ILE A 36 13.67 6.85 -6.82
CA ILE A 36 14.29 7.33 -5.58
C ILE A 36 15.68 6.70 -5.43
N TYR A 37 15.79 5.38 -5.57
CA TYR A 37 17.06 4.67 -5.47
C TYR A 37 18.10 5.20 -6.46
N PHE A 38 17.73 5.33 -7.74
CA PHE A 38 18.64 5.84 -8.76
C PHE A 38 19.04 7.31 -8.52
N ARG A 39 18.14 8.17 -8.04
CA ARG A 39 18.48 9.54 -7.63
C ARG A 39 19.45 9.58 -6.45
N MET A 40 19.28 8.69 -5.48
CA MET A 40 20.23 8.55 -4.37
C MET A 40 21.58 8.05 -4.85
N ALA A 41 21.61 7.13 -5.80
CA ALA A 41 22.82 6.63 -6.41
C ALA A 41 23.56 7.71 -7.21
N GLN A 42 22.87 8.52 -8.02
CA GLN A 42 23.46 9.60 -8.84
C GLN A 42 24.22 10.67 -8.04
N LYS A 43 23.88 10.91 -6.79
CA LYS A 43 24.55 11.91 -5.92
C LYS A 43 25.94 11.49 -5.42
N VAL A 44 26.46 10.34 -5.83
CA VAL A 44 27.67 9.72 -5.25
C VAL A 44 28.91 9.92 -6.12
N TYR A 45 28.81 10.53 -7.31
CA TYR A 45 29.79 10.36 -8.39
C TYR A 45 30.98 11.34 -8.43
N ASP A 46 31.12 12.27 -7.49
CA ASP A 46 32.25 13.20 -7.50
C ASP A 46 33.46 12.61 -6.76
N ASP A 47 34.56 12.43 -7.47
CA ASP A 47 35.95 12.12 -6.99
C ASP A 47 36.18 10.81 -6.19
N ARG A 48 35.28 9.82 -6.27
CA ARG A 48 35.41 8.54 -5.55
C ARG A 48 35.86 7.39 -6.44
N SER A 49 36.53 6.40 -5.85
CA SER A 49 36.88 5.15 -6.54
C SER A 49 35.65 4.31 -6.83
N ILE A 50 35.68 3.48 -7.89
CA ILE A 50 34.59 2.55 -8.26
C ILE A 50 34.20 1.65 -7.09
N LYS A 51 35.16 1.24 -6.27
CA LYS A 51 34.92 0.38 -5.09
C LYS A 51 34.08 1.11 -4.04
N GLU A 52 34.38 2.36 -3.76
CA GLU A 52 33.62 3.20 -2.80
C GLU A 52 32.21 3.48 -3.32
N ILE A 53 32.07 3.80 -4.61
CA ILE A 53 30.78 4.01 -5.25
C ILE A 53 29.91 2.76 -5.13
N ARG A 54 30.43 1.58 -5.44
CA ARG A 54 29.71 0.31 -5.34
C ARG A 54 29.24 0.04 -3.92
N THR A 55 30.10 0.27 -2.94
CA THR A 55 29.78 0.08 -1.52
C THR A 55 28.66 1.03 -1.08
N ASP A 56 28.73 2.29 -1.48
CA ASP A 56 27.74 3.31 -1.10
C ASP A 56 26.37 3.06 -1.74
N ILE A 57 26.34 2.63 -3.01
CA ILE A 57 25.10 2.21 -3.70
C ILE A 57 24.45 1.03 -2.99
N TYR A 58 25.26 0.04 -2.59
CA TYR A 58 24.76 -1.12 -1.84
C TYR A 58 24.15 -0.70 -0.50
N PHE A 59 24.85 0.12 0.28
CA PHE A 59 24.34 0.63 1.56
C PHE A 59 23.07 1.47 1.40
N LYS A 60 22.98 2.30 0.37
CA LYS A 60 21.76 3.08 0.09
C LYS A 60 20.59 2.19 -0.24
N GLY A 61 20.82 1.12 -0.99
CA GLY A 61 19.77 0.14 -1.32
C GLY A 61 19.28 -0.61 -0.10
N THR A 62 20.16 -1.12 0.74
CA THR A 62 19.79 -1.82 1.99
C THR A 62 19.08 -0.89 2.96
N ASN A 63 19.56 0.32 3.18
CA ASN A 63 18.89 1.30 4.03
C ASN A 63 17.50 1.67 3.53
N LEU A 64 17.30 1.80 2.21
CA LEU A 64 16.00 2.07 1.63
C LEU A 64 15.03 0.90 1.85
N ALA A 65 15.50 -0.34 1.71
CA ALA A 65 14.71 -1.54 1.98
C ALA A 65 14.31 -1.62 3.46
N ASP A 66 15.26 -1.43 4.37
CA ASP A 66 15.03 -1.45 5.82
C ASP A 66 14.04 -0.35 6.23
N HIS A 67 14.19 0.87 5.71
CA HIS A 67 13.25 1.95 5.95
C HIS A 67 11.84 1.62 5.46
N THR A 68 11.74 0.98 4.30
CA THR A 68 10.43 0.57 3.75
C THR A 68 9.75 -0.47 4.65
N LEU A 69 10.50 -1.41 5.21
CA LEU A 69 9.98 -2.39 6.17
C LEU A 69 9.55 -1.71 7.48
N GLN A 70 10.31 -0.74 7.97
CA GLN A 70 9.96 0.03 9.17
C GLN A 70 8.68 0.87 8.99
N CYS A 71 8.39 1.35 7.78
CA CYS A 71 7.16 2.11 7.51
C CYS A 71 5.90 1.34 7.88
N SER A 72 5.82 0.04 7.59
CA SER A 72 4.67 -0.79 7.96
C SER A 72 4.44 -0.83 9.47
N SER A 73 5.51 -0.96 10.25
CA SER A 73 5.44 -0.94 11.73
C SER A 73 4.99 0.42 12.26
N LEU A 74 5.45 1.51 11.65
CA LEU A 74 5.03 2.87 12.01
C LEU A 74 3.56 3.10 11.69
N ILE A 75 3.08 2.64 10.53
CA ILE A 75 1.67 2.75 10.14
C ILE A 75 0.79 1.99 11.14
N ARG A 76 1.17 0.77 11.53
CA ARG A 76 0.48 0.02 12.60
C ARG A 76 0.36 0.84 13.88
N LYS A 77 1.48 1.36 14.37
CA LYS A 77 1.51 2.17 15.60
C LYS A 77 0.64 3.42 15.49
N PHE A 78 0.69 4.13 14.37
CA PHE A 78 -0.12 5.33 14.16
C PHE A 78 -1.60 5.02 13.97
N SER A 79 -1.98 3.83 13.52
CA SER A 79 -3.38 3.41 13.39
C SER A 79 -4.03 3.04 14.73
N GLU A 80 -3.26 2.69 15.74
CA GLU A 80 -3.76 2.22 17.04
C GLU A 80 -4.80 3.12 17.70
N PRO A 81 -4.64 4.46 17.76
CA PRO A 81 -5.63 5.34 18.39
C PRO A 81 -6.94 5.45 17.62
N HIS A 82 -6.95 5.02 16.35
CA HIS A 82 -8.11 5.14 15.46
C HIS A 82 -9.00 3.89 15.46
N LEU A 83 -8.51 2.77 16.02
CA LEU A 83 -9.25 1.51 16.07
C LEU A 83 -9.72 1.22 17.51
N ARG A 84 -11.00 0.88 17.65
CA ARG A 84 -11.67 0.59 18.91
C ARG A 84 -12.46 -0.70 18.85
N GLU A 85 -12.74 -1.28 19.99
CA GLU A 85 -13.56 -2.48 20.15
C GLU A 85 -14.92 -2.33 19.49
N GLY A 86 -15.33 -3.35 18.75
CA GLY A 86 -16.64 -3.44 18.11
C GLY A 86 -16.81 -2.65 16.81
N MET A 87 -15.76 -1.95 16.33
CA MET A 87 -15.87 -1.18 15.09
C MET A 87 -16.13 -2.05 13.86
N THR A 88 -16.97 -1.52 12.97
CA THR A 88 -17.18 -2.02 11.61
C THR A 88 -16.33 -1.20 10.64
N ILE A 89 -15.42 -1.86 9.93
CA ILE A 89 -14.44 -1.21 9.06
C ILE A 89 -14.72 -1.57 7.60
N LEU A 90 -14.90 -0.55 6.75
CA LEU A 90 -14.98 -0.75 5.30
C LEU A 90 -13.58 -0.80 4.71
N ILE A 91 -13.32 -1.85 3.92
CA ILE A 91 -12.10 -2.02 3.14
C ILE A 91 -12.45 -2.05 1.65
N HIS A 92 -11.63 -1.38 0.85
CA HIS A 92 -11.72 -1.44 -0.61
C HIS A 92 -10.41 -1.93 -1.20
N SER A 93 -10.49 -3.04 -1.94
CA SER A 93 -9.34 -3.74 -2.52
C SER A 93 -8.37 -4.33 -1.49
N TYR A 94 -7.51 -5.23 -1.96
CA TYR A 94 -6.52 -5.91 -1.14
C TYR A 94 -5.33 -4.98 -0.85
N SER A 95 -5.05 -4.75 0.42
CA SER A 95 -3.88 -4.01 0.88
C SER A 95 -3.20 -4.74 2.04
N ARG A 96 -1.96 -5.16 1.84
CA ARG A 96 -1.17 -5.82 2.90
C ARG A 96 -1.03 -4.94 4.13
N VAL A 97 -0.84 -3.64 3.94
CA VAL A 97 -0.68 -2.70 5.06
C VAL A 97 -1.98 -2.54 5.85
N VAL A 98 -3.14 -2.49 5.17
CA VAL A 98 -4.44 -2.44 5.84
C VAL A 98 -4.69 -3.72 6.63
N LEU A 99 -4.43 -4.89 6.04
CA LEU A 99 -4.58 -6.17 6.73
C LEU A 99 -3.62 -6.29 7.93
N ASP A 100 -2.39 -5.79 7.82
CA ASP A 100 -1.42 -5.75 8.89
C ASP A 100 -1.87 -4.84 10.07
N VAL A 101 -2.54 -3.73 9.77
CA VAL A 101 -3.19 -2.86 10.76
C VAL A 101 -4.32 -3.60 11.49
N LEU A 102 -5.17 -4.34 10.77
CA LEU A 102 -6.25 -5.13 11.38
C LEU A 102 -5.70 -6.26 12.23
N HIS A 103 -4.67 -6.96 11.74
CA HIS A 103 -4.00 -8.02 12.49
C HIS A 103 -3.45 -7.49 13.82
N ASN A 104 -2.74 -6.38 13.80
CA ASN A 104 -2.25 -5.74 15.02
C ASN A 104 -3.39 -5.35 16.00
N ALA A 105 -4.53 -4.90 15.49
CA ALA A 105 -5.68 -4.61 16.32
C ALA A 105 -6.24 -5.87 16.99
N CYS A 106 -6.32 -7.00 16.26
CA CYS A 106 -6.73 -8.29 16.82
C CYS A 106 -5.72 -8.82 17.85
N GLU A 107 -4.41 -8.71 17.60
CA GLU A 107 -3.36 -9.08 18.58
C GLU A 107 -3.48 -8.28 19.88
N ARG A 108 -3.95 -7.04 19.82
CA ARG A 108 -4.29 -6.21 20.99
C ARG A 108 -5.60 -6.57 21.66
N GLY A 109 -6.33 -7.58 21.15
CA GLY A 109 -7.57 -8.09 21.71
C GLY A 109 -8.84 -7.39 21.22
N LEU A 110 -8.76 -6.50 20.22
CA LEU A 110 -9.93 -5.83 19.65
C LEU A 110 -10.74 -6.79 18.76
N ARG A 111 -12.05 -6.85 18.95
CA ARG A 111 -12.99 -7.55 18.06
C ARG A 111 -13.54 -6.55 17.06
N LEU A 112 -13.22 -6.77 15.79
CA LEU A 112 -13.61 -5.90 14.69
C LEU A 112 -14.55 -6.66 13.75
N LYS A 113 -15.33 -5.91 12.98
CA LYS A 113 -16.06 -6.41 11.82
C LYS A 113 -15.51 -5.74 10.57
N VAL A 114 -15.46 -6.48 9.47
CA VAL A 114 -15.00 -5.97 8.19
C VAL A 114 -16.11 -6.08 7.15
N ILE A 115 -16.33 -5.00 6.44
CA ILE A 115 -17.09 -5.00 5.19
C ILE A 115 -16.08 -4.77 4.08
N THR A 116 -16.01 -5.67 3.10
CA THR A 116 -15.13 -5.50 1.94
C THR A 116 -15.96 -5.36 0.68
N THR A 117 -15.58 -4.44 -0.19
CA THR A 117 -16.19 -4.34 -1.51
C THR A 117 -15.62 -5.40 -2.44
N GLU A 118 -16.36 -5.81 -3.48
CA GLU A 118 -15.90 -6.76 -4.49
C GLU A 118 -14.66 -6.28 -5.25
N SER A 119 -14.48 -4.96 -5.33
CA SER A 119 -13.32 -4.27 -5.91
C SER A 119 -13.10 -4.60 -7.39
N GLN A 120 -14.07 -4.25 -8.24
CA GLN A 120 -13.95 -4.42 -9.67
C GLN A 120 -12.83 -3.56 -10.27
N PRO A 121 -12.12 -4.01 -11.31
CA PRO A 121 -12.18 -5.33 -11.96
C PRO A 121 -11.29 -6.40 -11.30
N SER A 122 -10.61 -6.08 -10.19
CA SER A 122 -9.57 -6.96 -9.61
C SER A 122 -10.13 -8.11 -8.77
N HIS A 123 -11.41 -8.07 -8.35
CA HIS A 123 -12.08 -9.10 -7.55
C HIS A 123 -11.28 -9.58 -6.31
N THR A 124 -10.74 -8.65 -5.54
CA THR A 124 -9.84 -8.97 -4.43
C THR A 124 -10.54 -9.25 -3.10
N SER A 125 -11.86 -9.11 -3.04
CA SER A 125 -12.67 -9.36 -1.83
C SER A 125 -12.46 -10.75 -1.22
N LYS A 126 -12.38 -11.79 -2.06
CA LYS A 126 -12.13 -13.17 -1.58
C LYS A 126 -10.78 -13.32 -0.87
N GLN A 127 -9.76 -12.60 -1.35
CA GLN A 127 -8.44 -12.60 -0.69
C GLN A 127 -8.53 -11.87 0.66
N VAL A 128 -9.24 -10.73 0.72
CA VAL A 128 -9.48 -10.01 1.98
C VAL A 128 -10.26 -10.88 2.96
N ALA A 129 -11.33 -11.53 2.53
CA ALA A 129 -12.13 -12.41 3.37
C ALA A 129 -11.31 -13.57 3.95
N ALA A 130 -10.48 -14.21 3.13
CA ALA A 130 -9.60 -15.30 3.59
C ALA A 130 -8.56 -14.83 4.63
N GLU A 131 -8.03 -13.61 4.52
CA GLU A 131 -7.14 -13.07 5.54
C GLU A 131 -7.91 -12.70 6.82
N CYS A 132 -9.11 -12.13 6.69
CA CYS A 132 -9.98 -11.86 7.84
C CYS A 132 -10.36 -13.14 8.60
N GLU A 133 -10.67 -14.22 7.89
CA GLU A 133 -10.97 -15.54 8.49
C GLU A 133 -9.79 -16.05 9.33
N LYS A 134 -8.55 -15.95 8.82
CA LYS A 134 -7.34 -16.34 9.57
C LYS A 134 -7.17 -15.53 10.87
N MET A 135 -7.62 -14.28 10.88
CA MET A 135 -7.58 -13.39 12.04
C MET A 135 -8.80 -13.55 12.97
N GLY A 136 -9.77 -14.38 12.60
CA GLY A 136 -11.05 -14.53 13.34
C GLY A 136 -11.97 -13.31 13.21
N ILE A 137 -11.80 -12.49 12.18
CA ILE A 137 -12.63 -11.31 11.90
C ILE A 137 -13.82 -11.71 11.04
N GLU A 138 -15.04 -11.34 11.48
CA GLU A 138 -16.24 -11.44 10.65
C GLU A 138 -16.10 -10.51 9.44
N CYS A 139 -16.18 -11.07 8.23
CA CYS A 139 -16.00 -10.31 6.98
C CYS A 139 -17.20 -10.52 6.07
N GLN A 140 -17.83 -9.40 5.68
CA GLN A 140 -18.96 -9.38 4.74
C GLN A 140 -18.51 -8.74 3.42
N GLU A 141 -18.79 -9.42 2.31
CA GLU A 141 -18.58 -8.86 0.98
C GLU A 141 -19.82 -8.09 0.50
N ILE A 142 -19.61 -6.91 -0.08
CA ILE A 142 -20.65 -6.11 -0.73
C ILE A 142 -20.24 -5.73 -2.16
N TYR A 143 -21.20 -5.40 -3.00
CA TYR A 143 -20.94 -4.80 -4.31
C TYR A 143 -20.34 -3.40 -4.17
N ASP A 144 -19.49 -2.99 -5.10
CA ASP A 144 -18.91 -1.62 -5.12
C ASP A 144 -20.02 -0.55 -5.13
N THR A 145 -21.16 -0.82 -5.76
CA THR A 145 -22.33 0.08 -5.81
C THR A 145 -23.12 0.12 -4.50
N ALA A 146 -22.92 -0.83 -3.58
CA ALA A 146 -23.65 -0.90 -2.31
C ALA A 146 -23.01 -0.09 -1.18
N VAL A 147 -21.89 0.61 -1.44
CA VAL A 147 -21.17 1.37 -0.41
C VAL A 147 -22.06 2.41 0.27
N ALA A 148 -22.86 3.16 -0.50
CA ALA A 148 -23.69 4.23 0.06
C ALA A 148 -24.77 3.69 1.03
N VAL A 149 -25.41 2.57 0.71
CA VAL A 149 -26.42 1.95 1.57
C VAL A 149 -25.80 1.29 2.81
N SER A 150 -24.55 0.87 2.73
CA SER A 150 -23.82 0.25 3.84
C SER A 150 -23.16 1.28 4.77
N MET A 151 -22.91 2.51 4.29
CA MET A 151 -22.13 3.53 5.02
C MET A 151 -22.67 3.83 6.43
N PRO A 152 -23.97 3.89 6.69
CA PRO A 152 -24.51 4.09 8.04
C PRO A 152 -24.11 3.01 9.06
N LEU A 153 -23.62 1.86 8.62
CA LEU A 153 -23.17 0.75 9.47
C LEU A 153 -21.67 0.75 9.69
N ILE A 154 -20.95 1.68 9.07
CA ILE A 154 -19.48 1.72 9.00
C ILE A 154 -18.96 2.82 9.93
N ASP A 155 -18.07 2.45 10.84
CA ASP A 155 -17.41 3.38 11.76
C ASP A 155 -16.13 4.00 11.16
N CYS A 156 -15.48 3.26 10.26
CA CYS A 156 -14.21 3.69 9.67
C CYS A 156 -14.03 3.11 8.27
N VAL A 157 -13.53 3.93 7.35
CA VAL A 157 -13.07 3.48 6.03
C VAL A 157 -11.55 3.36 6.05
N CYS A 158 -11.03 2.15 5.86
CA CYS A 158 -9.59 1.90 5.83
C CYS A 158 -9.17 1.42 4.45
N ILE A 159 -8.40 2.25 3.75
CA ILE A 159 -7.95 2.00 2.38
C ILE A 159 -6.44 2.10 2.27
N GLY A 160 -5.87 1.40 1.29
CA GLY A 160 -4.47 1.54 0.91
C GLY A 160 -4.20 2.84 0.16
N CYS A 161 -2.93 3.05 -0.18
CA CYS A 161 -2.48 4.18 -0.99
C CYS A 161 -1.35 3.71 -1.91
N GLU A 162 -1.45 3.99 -3.20
CA GLU A 162 -0.39 3.70 -4.18
C GLU A 162 0.62 4.86 -4.28
N ALA A 163 0.14 6.09 -4.11
CA ALA A 163 0.98 7.29 -4.07
C ALA A 163 0.29 8.44 -3.32
N VAL A 164 1.09 9.25 -2.65
CA VAL A 164 0.69 10.52 -2.04
C VAL A 164 1.14 11.66 -2.95
N LEU A 165 0.24 12.57 -3.25
CA LEU A 165 0.48 13.73 -4.10
C LEU A 165 0.93 14.94 -3.27
N ALA A 166 1.59 15.90 -3.93
CA ALA A 166 2.08 17.12 -3.28
C ALA A 166 0.97 18.00 -2.68
N ASN A 167 -0.25 17.89 -3.19
CA ASN A 167 -1.44 18.60 -2.68
C ASN A 167 -2.14 17.87 -1.53
N GLY A 168 -1.56 16.77 -1.02
CA GLY A 168 -2.16 15.95 0.03
C GLY A 168 -3.18 14.90 -0.46
N GLY A 169 -3.51 14.87 -1.74
CA GLY A 169 -4.34 13.83 -2.34
C GLY A 169 -3.61 12.49 -2.43
N ILE A 170 -4.35 11.43 -2.71
CA ILE A 170 -3.80 10.08 -2.92
C ILE A 170 -4.20 9.51 -4.28
N ILE A 171 -3.38 8.62 -4.79
CA ILE A 171 -3.74 7.74 -5.90
C ILE A 171 -3.94 6.33 -5.31
N ASN A 172 -5.05 5.71 -5.66
CA ASN A 172 -5.38 4.36 -5.22
C ASN A 172 -6.26 3.65 -6.27
N LYS A 173 -6.71 2.45 -5.97
CA LYS A 173 -7.59 1.64 -6.82
C LYS A 173 -8.86 2.40 -7.21
N ILE A 174 -9.36 2.10 -8.41
CA ILE A 174 -10.66 2.63 -8.89
C ILE A 174 -11.75 2.32 -7.86
N GLY A 175 -12.67 3.25 -7.66
CA GLY A 175 -13.70 3.17 -6.60
C GLY A 175 -13.36 4.00 -5.36
N THR A 176 -12.07 4.15 -5.02
CA THR A 176 -11.62 4.89 -3.82
C THR A 176 -12.18 6.31 -3.74
N TYR A 177 -12.19 7.06 -4.85
CA TYR A 177 -12.72 8.42 -4.86
C TYR A 177 -14.23 8.46 -4.55
N GLY A 178 -15.01 7.55 -5.16
CA GLY A 178 -16.44 7.44 -4.88
C GLY A 178 -16.72 7.09 -3.41
N ILE A 179 -15.97 6.14 -2.85
CA ILE A 179 -16.06 5.76 -1.43
C ILE A 179 -15.74 6.96 -0.54
N SER A 180 -14.70 7.72 -0.86
CA SER A 180 -14.29 8.91 -0.09
C SER A 180 -15.36 10.00 -0.10
N LEU A 181 -16.01 10.24 -1.25
CA LEU A 181 -17.12 11.19 -1.36
C LEU A 181 -18.32 10.74 -0.51
N ILE A 182 -18.69 9.47 -0.57
CA ILE A 182 -19.78 8.91 0.24
C ILE A 182 -19.43 9.04 1.73
N ALA A 183 -18.23 8.60 2.13
CA ALA A 183 -17.82 8.66 3.53
C ALA A 183 -17.74 10.09 4.09
N SER A 184 -17.44 11.09 3.25
CA SER A 184 -17.40 12.49 3.67
C SER A 184 -18.79 13.09 3.90
N HIS A 185 -19.85 12.44 3.40
CA HIS A 185 -21.23 12.87 3.58
C HIS A 185 -21.84 12.37 4.90
N PHE A 186 -21.34 11.24 5.41
CA PHE A 186 -21.78 10.61 6.64
C PHE A 186 -20.93 10.98 7.83
#